data_0c9c6932a8b0e41bbd44419ea2efe20a
#
_entry.id   0c9c6932a8b0e41bbd44419ea2efe20a
#
_cell.length_a   1.000
_cell.length_b   1.000
_cell.length_c   1.000
_cell.angle_alpha   90.00
_cell.angle_beta   90.00
_cell.angle_gamma   90.00
#
_symmetry.space_group_name_H-M   'P 1'
#
loop_
_entity.id
_entity.type
_entity.pdbx_description
1 polymer ?
#
loop_
_entity_poly.entity_id
_entity_poly.type
_entity_poly.pdbx_seq_one_letter_code
_entity_poly.pdbx_strand_id
1 'polypeptide(L)'
;MGEVEQVLKEDGTPYKVGILIPSINNADELDIVLERLTKQTYPEFEIIIADSKSQDHTKEVALKHGATWIEDPSRNRADACNYALNMMDHDLVLFTDDDTIPPLDWVEKLVRWFSDPKVGAVGGPNFAPDEDPFGAKCADVAFCTKFMTAGTRYGAKPKGTLVPIHHNPGVNCAHRMANLREVNFFEPGCIGAEDVVLDAKIQRAGHKIFIDPNNIMPHRRRRPFKPYMKQMRNYGYTRMVANKRWPEISEKSHTVIGFFPWLIVGALLSVLGGLYLNEFSIWNQENILYYLMIHIPGGLAIFYICLAWLGAAIGTSPHRSIGTVFFAPLFVFLAHWAYGQGVNKAWAEIRRTGGKAGEGAQIDDRVRTA
;
A
#
# COMPACT_ATOMS: atom_id res chain seq x y z
N MET A 1 7.33 22.34 26.42
CA MET A 1 7.58 21.09 25.72
C MET A 1 8.77 20.49 26.42
N GLY A 2 8.64 19.26 27.01
CA GLY A 2 9.80 18.58 27.59
C GLY A 2 10.77 18.20 26.47
N GLU A 3 12.06 18.20 26.79
CA GLU A 3 13.09 17.70 25.87
C GLU A 3 12.74 16.24 25.55
N VAL A 4 12.68 15.92 24.24
CA VAL A 4 12.50 14.55 23.78
C VAL A 4 13.80 13.81 24.04
N GLU A 5 13.74 12.78 24.88
CA GLU A 5 14.90 11.98 25.23
C GLU A 5 15.31 11.12 24.03
N GLN A 6 16.56 11.24 23.60
CA GLN A 6 17.09 10.40 22.53
C GLN A 6 17.14 8.95 22.96
N VAL A 7 16.72 8.05 22.10
CA VAL A 7 16.86 6.62 22.32
C VAL A 7 18.32 6.23 22.14
N LEU A 8 18.88 5.59 23.16
CA LEU A 8 20.29 5.19 23.19
C LEU A 8 20.44 3.72 22.77
N LYS A 9 21.57 3.43 22.14
CA LYS A 9 22.07 2.09 21.90
C LYS A 9 22.58 1.46 23.20
N GLU A 10 22.88 0.18 23.19
CA GLU A 10 23.43 -0.53 24.36
C GLU A 10 24.77 0.07 24.84
N ASP A 11 25.54 0.68 23.95
CA ASP A 11 26.79 1.37 24.28
C ASP A 11 26.59 2.79 24.85
N GLY A 12 25.34 3.23 25.01
CA GLY A 12 25.00 4.56 25.52
C GLY A 12 25.07 5.68 24.49
N THR A 13 25.36 5.39 23.22
CA THR A 13 25.35 6.40 22.14
C THR A 13 23.97 6.49 21.49
N PRO A 14 23.57 7.69 20.98
CA PRO A 14 22.31 7.82 20.27
C PRO A 14 22.34 7.07 18.92
N TYR A 15 21.14 6.64 18.47
CA TYR A 15 21.01 6.10 17.12
C TYR A 15 21.21 7.17 16.06
N LYS A 16 22.02 6.90 15.04
CA LYS A 16 22.03 7.67 13.80
C LYS A 16 20.79 7.31 12.98
N VAL A 17 19.90 8.28 12.79
CA VAL A 17 18.62 8.08 12.11
C VAL A 17 18.66 8.70 10.72
N GLY A 18 18.34 7.90 9.68
CA GLY A 18 18.16 8.37 8.31
C GLY A 18 16.71 8.21 7.87
N ILE A 19 16.15 9.23 7.21
CA ILE A 19 14.81 9.16 6.58
C ILE A 19 15.01 9.08 5.08
N LEU A 20 14.62 7.96 4.48
CA LEU A 20 14.74 7.72 3.04
C LEU A 20 13.39 7.92 2.35
N ILE A 21 13.37 8.83 1.37
CA ILE A 21 12.19 9.18 0.57
C ILE A 21 12.51 8.95 -0.91
N PRO A 22 11.92 7.92 -1.54
CA PRO A 22 11.97 7.78 -2.98
C PRO A 22 11.04 8.81 -3.64
N SER A 23 11.51 9.51 -4.66
CA SER A 23 10.73 10.54 -5.35
C SER A 23 10.91 10.48 -6.86
N ILE A 24 9.87 10.88 -7.59
CA ILE A 24 9.92 11.12 -9.03
C ILE A 24 8.82 12.12 -9.45
N ASN A 25 9.23 13.26 -10.00
CA ASN A 25 8.32 14.28 -10.56
C ASN A 25 7.17 14.66 -9.60
N ASN A 26 7.51 14.98 -8.35
CA ASN A 26 6.52 15.31 -7.32
C ASN A 26 6.99 16.42 -6.37
N ALA A 27 7.66 17.44 -6.92
CA ALA A 27 8.32 18.49 -6.15
C ALA A 27 7.37 19.23 -5.20
N ASP A 28 6.14 19.54 -5.65
CA ASP A 28 5.17 20.31 -4.85
C ASP A 28 4.73 19.55 -3.58
N GLU A 29 4.47 18.25 -3.68
CA GLU A 29 4.12 17.44 -2.52
C GLU A 29 5.36 17.16 -1.65
N LEU A 30 6.52 16.94 -2.26
CA LEU A 30 7.79 16.78 -1.54
C LEU A 30 8.12 18.00 -0.68
N ASP A 31 7.87 19.24 -1.16
CA ASP A 31 8.08 20.47 -0.39
C ASP A 31 7.27 20.46 0.92
N ILE A 32 6.02 19.98 0.86
CA ILE A 32 5.14 19.83 2.03
C ILE A 32 5.70 18.78 3.01
N VAL A 33 6.13 17.62 2.49
CA VAL A 33 6.72 16.55 3.32
C VAL A 33 7.98 17.06 4.03
N LEU A 34 8.88 17.70 3.30
CA LEU A 34 10.14 18.19 3.85
C LEU A 34 9.93 19.33 4.87
N GLU A 35 8.99 20.23 4.61
CA GLU A 35 8.61 21.27 5.61
C GLU A 35 8.14 20.64 6.92
N ARG A 36 7.40 19.53 6.87
CA ARG A 36 6.94 18.80 8.05
C ARG A 36 8.08 18.06 8.75
N LEU A 37 9.00 17.51 7.99
CA LEU A 37 10.15 16.79 8.54
C LEU A 37 11.14 17.75 9.23
N THR A 38 11.38 18.96 8.71
CA THR A 38 12.23 19.94 9.38
C THR A 38 11.69 20.44 10.73
N LYS A 39 10.41 20.14 11.03
CA LYS A 39 9.73 20.53 12.29
C LYS A 39 9.55 19.37 13.27
N GLN A 40 10.20 18.21 13.02
CA GLN A 40 10.07 17.05 13.91
C GLN A 40 10.57 17.34 15.32
N THR A 41 9.93 16.70 16.31
CA THR A 41 10.35 16.80 17.72
C THR A 41 11.62 16.03 18.03
N TYR A 42 11.95 14.99 17.27
CA TYR A 42 13.19 14.21 17.42
C TYR A 42 14.40 15.05 16.98
N PRO A 43 15.48 15.14 17.78
CA PRO A 43 16.47 16.20 17.61
C PRO A 43 17.44 15.98 16.45
N GLU A 44 17.80 14.74 16.12
CA GLU A 44 18.87 14.46 15.15
C GLU A 44 18.49 13.36 14.17
N PHE A 45 18.40 13.70 12.90
CA PHE A 45 18.22 12.77 11.78
C PHE A 45 18.69 13.41 10.47
N GLU A 46 18.95 12.59 9.47
CA GLU A 46 19.26 13.04 8.12
C GLU A 46 18.12 12.67 7.16
N ILE A 47 17.82 13.56 6.21
CA ILE A 47 16.81 13.30 5.16
C ILE A 47 17.55 12.99 3.87
N ILE A 48 17.20 11.86 3.25
CA ILE A 48 17.81 11.39 2.01
C ILE A 48 16.70 11.23 0.96
N ILE A 49 16.83 11.94 -0.16
CA ILE A 49 15.92 11.82 -1.30
C ILE A 49 16.57 10.94 -2.37
N ALA A 50 15.96 9.79 -2.64
CA ALA A 50 16.31 8.92 -3.75
C ALA A 50 15.48 9.30 -4.98
N ASP A 51 16.04 10.14 -5.84
CA ASP A 51 15.36 10.72 -6.99
C ASP A 51 15.53 9.85 -8.25
N SER A 52 14.44 9.32 -8.76
CA SER A 52 14.41 8.48 -9.97
C SER A 52 14.39 9.31 -11.27
N LYS A 53 15.32 10.27 -11.41
CA LYS A 53 15.50 11.16 -12.57
C LYS A 53 14.28 12.06 -12.82
N SER A 54 13.88 12.79 -11.81
CA SER A 54 12.85 13.82 -11.94
C SER A 54 13.21 14.86 -13.01
N GLN A 55 12.20 15.38 -13.67
CA GLN A 55 12.32 16.42 -14.72
C GLN A 55 11.71 17.75 -14.25
N ASP A 56 11.18 17.77 -13.04
CA ASP A 56 10.67 18.96 -12.34
C ASP A 56 11.73 19.51 -11.37
N HIS A 57 11.34 20.37 -10.46
CA HIS A 57 12.22 21.00 -9.49
C HIS A 57 12.42 20.19 -8.19
N THR A 58 12.25 18.86 -8.24
CA THR A 58 12.44 17.96 -7.08
C THR A 58 13.80 18.14 -6.41
N LYS A 59 14.88 18.26 -7.19
CA LYS A 59 16.23 18.46 -6.67
C LYS A 59 16.36 19.76 -5.89
N GLU A 60 15.87 20.86 -6.46
CA GLU A 60 15.91 22.19 -5.86
C GLU A 60 15.15 22.21 -4.53
N VAL A 61 14.00 21.56 -4.49
CA VAL A 61 13.20 21.41 -3.27
C VAL A 61 13.96 20.60 -2.21
N ALA A 62 14.56 19.46 -2.57
CA ALA A 62 15.35 18.67 -1.64
C ALA A 62 16.48 19.49 -0.99
N LEU A 63 17.26 20.18 -1.81
CA LEU A 63 18.39 20.99 -1.36
C LEU A 63 17.96 22.21 -0.52
N LYS A 64 16.84 22.86 -0.85
CA LYS A 64 16.23 23.97 -0.09
C LYS A 64 15.97 23.58 1.37
N HIS A 65 15.56 22.35 1.62
CA HIS A 65 15.29 21.83 2.97
C HIS A 65 16.49 21.14 3.63
N GLY A 66 17.66 21.20 3.02
CA GLY A 66 18.89 20.60 3.57
C GLY A 66 18.95 19.09 3.47
N ALA A 67 18.11 18.47 2.64
CA ALA A 67 18.16 17.04 2.41
C ALA A 67 19.33 16.62 1.51
N THR A 68 19.88 15.45 1.75
CA THR A 68 20.85 14.82 0.82
C THR A 68 20.09 14.29 -0.39
N TRP A 69 20.39 14.83 -1.57
CA TRP A 69 19.78 14.41 -2.82
C TRP A 69 20.68 13.42 -3.55
N ILE A 70 20.12 12.26 -3.93
CA ILE A 70 20.80 11.18 -4.65
C ILE A 70 20.00 10.88 -5.91
N GLU A 71 20.61 11.07 -7.09
CA GLU A 71 20.01 10.65 -8.35
C GLU A 71 20.18 9.14 -8.57
N ASP A 72 19.08 8.43 -8.68
CA ASP A 72 19.06 7.01 -8.99
C ASP A 72 18.96 6.79 -10.51
N PRO A 73 19.83 5.96 -11.09
CA PRO A 73 19.78 5.63 -12.52
C PRO A 73 18.60 4.73 -12.90
N SER A 74 18.03 3.99 -11.96
CA SER A 74 16.86 3.13 -12.20
C SER A 74 15.57 3.95 -12.27
N ARG A 75 14.47 3.38 -12.62
CA ARG A 75 13.13 3.99 -12.49
C ARG A 75 12.21 3.06 -11.72
N ASN A 76 12.76 2.46 -10.69
CA ASN A 76 12.09 1.47 -9.87
C ASN A 76 12.34 1.82 -8.40
N ARG A 77 11.27 1.90 -7.60
CA ARG A 77 11.33 2.29 -6.18
C ARG A 77 12.30 1.41 -5.37
N ALA A 78 12.26 0.09 -5.56
CA ALA A 78 13.13 -0.83 -4.83
C ALA A 78 14.61 -0.59 -5.15
N ASP A 79 14.93 -0.39 -6.43
CA ASP A 79 16.31 -0.15 -6.87
C ASP A 79 16.79 1.23 -6.45
N ALA A 80 15.93 2.26 -6.49
CA ALA A 80 16.22 3.60 -5.98
C ALA A 80 16.56 3.58 -4.48
N CYS A 81 15.71 2.90 -3.70
CA CYS A 81 15.96 2.72 -2.27
C CYS A 81 17.28 1.95 -2.03
N ASN A 82 17.55 0.89 -2.78
CA ASN A 82 18.81 0.14 -2.65
C ASN A 82 20.04 0.98 -2.97
N TYR A 83 19.94 1.81 -4.01
CA TYR A 83 21.03 2.71 -4.38
C TYR A 83 21.37 3.69 -3.26
N ALA A 84 20.36 4.31 -2.67
CA ALA A 84 20.53 5.21 -1.53
C ALA A 84 21.01 4.46 -0.27
N LEU A 85 20.40 3.32 0.07
CA LEU A 85 20.77 2.51 1.24
C LEU A 85 22.24 2.08 1.25
N ASN A 86 22.83 1.80 0.08
CA ASN A 86 24.25 1.47 -0.04
C ASN A 86 25.18 2.65 0.29
N MET A 87 24.69 3.90 0.20
CA MET A 87 25.44 5.11 0.52
C MET A 87 25.21 5.59 1.96
N MET A 88 24.18 5.05 2.64
CA MET A 88 23.79 5.48 3.99
C MET A 88 24.65 4.79 5.07
N ASP A 89 25.15 5.60 6.01
CA ASP A 89 25.83 5.15 7.24
C ASP A 89 24.98 5.50 8.48
N HIS A 90 23.83 4.85 8.60
CA HIS A 90 22.85 5.05 9.67
C HIS A 90 22.60 3.76 10.44
N ASP A 91 22.15 3.87 11.68
CA ASP A 91 21.75 2.72 12.51
C ASP A 91 20.30 2.32 12.23
N LEU A 92 19.44 3.34 12.05
CA LEU A 92 18.02 3.18 11.76
C LEU A 92 17.66 3.91 10.46
N VAL A 93 16.83 3.27 9.65
CA VAL A 93 16.27 3.86 8.43
C VAL A 93 14.76 3.92 8.53
N LEU A 94 14.22 5.12 8.41
CA LEU A 94 12.79 5.38 8.31
C LEU A 94 12.42 5.57 6.85
N PHE A 95 11.31 4.96 6.42
CA PHE A 95 10.79 5.09 5.07
C PHE A 95 9.48 5.85 5.08
N THR A 96 9.37 6.81 4.18
CA THR A 96 8.11 7.47 3.85
C THR A 96 8.07 7.81 2.36
N ASP A 97 6.91 8.22 1.86
CA ASP A 97 6.73 8.61 0.45
C ASP A 97 6.67 10.15 0.33
N ASP A 98 6.84 10.65 -0.88
CA ASP A 98 6.85 12.08 -1.21
C ASP A 98 5.46 12.73 -1.28
N ASP A 99 4.40 12.02 -0.86
CA ASP A 99 3.00 12.47 -0.83
C ASP A 99 2.32 12.21 0.54
N THR A 100 3.12 12.24 1.60
CA THR A 100 2.67 12.07 2.99
C THR A 100 2.59 13.40 3.74
N ILE A 101 2.02 13.39 4.95
CA ILE A 101 1.99 14.54 5.86
C ILE A 101 2.48 14.06 7.23
N PRO A 102 3.80 13.90 7.45
CA PRO A 102 4.34 13.36 8.68
C PRO A 102 3.89 14.17 9.92
N PRO A 103 3.31 13.52 10.95
CA PRO A 103 3.10 14.18 12.25
C PRO A 103 4.41 14.68 12.84
N LEU A 104 4.38 15.74 13.65
CA LEU A 104 5.60 16.34 14.19
C LEU A 104 6.36 15.41 15.15
N ASP A 105 5.72 14.39 15.68
CA ASP A 105 6.26 13.37 16.58
C ASP A 105 6.47 12.01 15.88
N TRP A 106 6.45 11.98 14.54
CA TRP A 106 6.52 10.74 13.75
C TRP A 106 7.84 9.98 13.95
N VAL A 107 8.97 10.69 13.86
CA VAL A 107 10.31 10.09 14.05
C VAL A 107 10.45 9.53 15.45
N GLU A 108 10.11 10.31 16.46
CA GLU A 108 10.15 9.90 17.88
C GLU A 108 9.32 8.64 18.12
N LYS A 109 8.08 8.61 17.59
CA LYS A 109 7.17 7.47 17.74
C LYS A 109 7.69 6.17 17.15
N LEU A 110 8.48 6.24 16.08
CA LEU A 110 9.10 5.05 15.50
C LEU A 110 10.39 4.67 16.25
N VAL A 111 11.26 5.63 16.48
CA VAL A 111 12.61 5.38 17.02
C VAL A 111 12.56 4.81 18.45
N ARG A 112 11.62 5.27 19.28
CA ARG A 112 11.49 4.82 20.70
C ARG A 112 11.42 3.30 20.89
N TRP A 113 10.88 2.58 19.89
CA TRP A 113 10.72 1.13 19.98
C TRP A 113 12.01 0.35 19.78
N PHE A 114 13.05 0.99 19.25
CA PHE A 114 14.35 0.36 19.01
C PHE A 114 15.22 0.28 20.27
N SER A 115 14.75 0.76 21.41
CA SER A 115 15.32 0.43 22.73
C SER A 115 15.21 -1.08 23.04
N ASP A 116 14.22 -1.78 22.48
CA ASP A 116 14.16 -3.25 22.54
C ASP A 116 14.93 -3.87 21.36
N PRO A 117 16.03 -4.62 21.60
CA PRO A 117 16.82 -5.26 20.55
C PRO A 117 16.01 -6.31 19.74
N LYS A 118 14.88 -6.79 20.26
CA LYS A 118 14.01 -7.73 19.55
C LYS A 118 13.19 -7.08 18.44
N VAL A 119 13.10 -5.75 18.43
CA VAL A 119 12.39 -5.01 17.37
C VAL A 119 13.30 -4.90 16.14
N GLY A 120 12.98 -5.69 15.12
CA GLY A 120 13.67 -5.66 13.83
C GLY A 120 13.16 -4.55 12.92
N ALA A 121 11.84 -4.35 12.92
CA ALA A 121 11.18 -3.27 12.22
C ALA A 121 9.89 -2.86 12.95
N VAL A 122 9.51 -1.60 12.81
CA VAL A 122 8.24 -1.08 13.32
C VAL A 122 7.63 -0.14 12.31
N GLY A 123 6.31 -0.19 12.16
CA GLY A 123 5.57 0.74 11.31
C GLY A 123 4.32 1.26 11.99
N GLY A 124 3.51 1.93 11.21
CA GLY A 124 2.22 2.45 11.64
C GLY A 124 1.19 2.46 10.51
N PRO A 125 -0.09 2.67 10.83
CA PRO A 125 -1.13 2.79 9.83
C PRO A 125 -1.00 4.08 9.02
N ASN A 126 -1.60 4.08 7.83
CA ASN A 126 -1.77 5.28 7.04
C ASN A 126 -3.24 5.46 6.64
N PHE A 127 -3.72 6.70 6.72
CA PHE A 127 -5.07 7.09 6.32
C PHE A 127 -5.01 8.31 5.40
N ALA A 128 -6.11 8.60 4.70
CA ALA A 128 -6.24 9.85 3.97
C ALA A 128 -6.08 11.06 4.91
N PRO A 129 -5.47 12.18 4.47
CA PRO A 129 -5.51 13.44 5.20
C PRO A 129 -6.96 13.98 5.31
N ASP A 130 -7.20 14.86 6.29
CA ASP A 130 -8.50 15.49 6.48
C ASP A 130 -8.90 16.43 5.32
N GLU A 131 -7.92 16.96 4.61
CA GLU A 131 -8.09 17.85 3.46
C GLU A 131 -8.43 17.09 2.17
N ASP A 132 -8.26 15.78 2.13
CA ASP A 132 -8.55 14.98 0.94
C ASP A 132 -10.03 15.09 0.54
N PRO A 133 -10.34 15.10 -0.78
CA PRO A 133 -11.72 15.24 -1.26
C PRO A 133 -12.57 14.02 -0.86
N PHE A 134 -13.88 14.22 -0.82
CA PHE A 134 -14.85 13.21 -0.39
C PHE A 134 -14.64 11.83 -1.05
N GLY A 135 -14.39 11.78 -2.36
CA GLY A 135 -14.14 10.51 -3.06
C GLY A 135 -12.87 9.80 -2.59
N ALA A 136 -11.80 10.53 -2.25
CA ALA A 136 -10.59 9.96 -1.68
C ALA A 136 -10.84 9.39 -0.28
N LYS A 137 -11.65 10.07 0.53
CA LYS A 137 -12.11 9.57 1.84
C LYS A 137 -12.97 8.31 1.71
N CYS A 138 -13.85 8.22 0.69
CA CYS A 138 -14.59 6.99 0.39
C CYS A 138 -13.64 5.83 0.03
N ALA A 139 -12.60 6.10 -0.77
CA ALA A 139 -11.57 5.11 -1.09
C ALA A 139 -10.82 4.67 0.19
N ASP A 140 -10.49 5.61 1.08
CA ASP A 140 -9.84 5.29 2.36
C ASP A 140 -10.72 4.39 3.25
N VAL A 141 -12.01 4.69 3.38
CA VAL A 141 -12.96 3.84 4.10
C VAL A 141 -13.00 2.44 3.48
N ALA A 142 -13.02 2.32 2.15
CA ALA A 142 -12.97 1.04 1.45
C ALA A 142 -11.66 0.29 1.75
N PHE A 143 -10.51 0.94 1.68
CA PHE A 143 -9.19 0.35 2.01
C PHE A 143 -9.11 -0.17 3.44
N CYS A 144 -9.82 0.44 4.38
CA CYS A 144 -9.82 0.05 5.78
C CYS A 144 -10.84 -1.06 6.10
N THR A 145 -11.46 -1.68 5.11
CA THR A 145 -12.36 -2.82 5.30
C THR A 145 -11.63 -4.14 5.14
N LYS A 146 -11.91 -5.10 6.03
CA LYS A 146 -11.40 -6.48 5.87
C LYS A 146 -11.92 -7.15 4.60
N PHE A 147 -13.12 -6.80 4.18
CA PHE A 147 -13.74 -7.37 2.99
C PHE A 147 -12.98 -6.98 1.71
N MET A 148 -12.46 -5.75 1.62
CA MET A 148 -11.66 -5.32 0.48
C MET A 148 -10.24 -5.86 0.50
N THR A 149 -9.60 -5.87 1.67
CA THR A 149 -8.16 -6.11 1.80
C THR A 149 -7.80 -7.45 2.43
N ALA A 150 -8.80 -8.32 2.69
CA ALA A 150 -8.66 -9.59 3.42
C ALA A 150 -7.93 -9.45 4.77
N GLY A 151 -7.96 -8.25 5.37
CA GLY A 151 -7.31 -7.95 6.64
C GLY A 151 -5.81 -7.60 6.54
N THR A 152 -5.26 -7.52 5.32
CA THR A 152 -3.86 -7.13 5.11
C THR A 152 -3.59 -5.65 5.39
N ARG A 153 -4.63 -4.80 5.39
CA ARG A 153 -4.58 -3.41 5.82
C ARG A 153 -5.46 -3.20 7.04
N TYR A 154 -4.85 -3.00 8.19
CA TYR A 154 -5.36 -2.34 9.41
C TYR A 154 -6.79 -2.66 9.86
N GLY A 155 -7.23 -3.89 9.74
CA GLY A 155 -8.42 -4.37 10.46
C GLY A 155 -8.27 -4.15 11.96
N ALA A 156 -9.34 -4.39 12.74
CA ALA A 156 -9.44 -4.13 14.18
C ALA A 156 -8.09 -4.17 14.92
N LYS A 157 -7.73 -3.07 15.60
CA LYS A 157 -6.44 -2.89 16.25
C LYS A 157 -6.58 -2.91 17.75
N PRO A 158 -5.69 -3.60 18.45
CA PRO A 158 -5.48 -3.31 19.86
C PRO A 158 -5.01 -1.86 20.00
N LYS A 159 -5.56 -1.12 20.94
CA LYS A 159 -5.12 0.23 21.25
C LYS A 159 -3.91 0.16 22.20
N GLY A 160 -2.90 0.97 21.93
CA GLY A 160 -1.89 1.35 22.92
C GLY A 160 -0.65 0.48 23.04
N THR A 161 -0.54 -0.65 22.36
CA THR A 161 0.64 -1.55 22.45
C THR A 161 1.23 -1.83 21.07
N LEU A 162 2.51 -2.15 21.05
CA LEU A 162 3.22 -2.62 19.88
C LEU A 162 2.70 -4.02 19.50
N VAL A 163 2.22 -4.19 18.26
CA VAL A 163 1.55 -5.42 17.82
C VAL A 163 2.40 -6.14 16.78
N PRO A 164 2.71 -7.44 16.93
CA PRO A 164 3.38 -8.21 15.89
C PRO A 164 2.53 -8.27 14.63
N ILE A 165 3.16 -8.07 13.47
CA ILE A 165 2.52 -8.20 12.15
C ILE A 165 3.46 -8.84 11.14
N HIS A 166 2.91 -9.23 9.98
CA HIS A 166 3.70 -9.81 8.90
C HIS A 166 4.28 -8.77 7.95
N HIS A 167 3.70 -7.57 7.90
CA HIS A 167 4.08 -6.57 6.91
C HIS A 167 3.68 -5.16 7.37
N ASN A 168 4.62 -4.21 7.23
CA ASN A 168 4.40 -2.79 7.39
C ASN A 168 4.28 -2.11 6.02
N PRO A 169 3.43 -1.08 5.88
CA PRO A 169 3.45 -0.26 4.65
C PRO A 169 4.76 0.50 4.55
N GLY A 170 5.39 0.44 3.38
CA GLY A 170 6.64 1.14 3.10
C GLY A 170 6.56 2.66 3.24
N VAL A 171 5.36 3.23 3.35
CA VAL A 171 5.11 4.67 3.56
C VAL A 171 5.24 5.11 5.03
N ASN A 172 5.25 4.18 5.96
CA ASN A 172 5.28 4.47 7.40
C ASN A 172 5.94 3.33 8.16
N CYS A 173 7.26 3.20 8.05
CA CYS A 173 8.00 2.17 8.76
C CYS A 173 9.45 2.59 9.03
N ALA A 174 10.05 1.90 10.00
CA ALA A 174 11.46 2.03 10.37
C ALA A 174 12.08 0.65 10.50
N HIS A 175 13.35 0.52 10.13
CA HIS A 175 14.12 -0.71 10.17
C HIS A 175 15.51 -0.47 10.76
N ARG A 176 16.09 -1.50 11.40
CA ARG A 176 17.53 -1.50 11.69
C ARG A 176 18.31 -1.64 10.40
N MET A 177 19.29 -0.78 10.16
CA MET A 177 20.19 -0.89 9.00
C MET A 177 20.94 -2.23 8.99
N ALA A 178 21.32 -2.73 10.14
CA ALA A 178 21.96 -4.05 10.25
C ALA A 178 21.09 -5.16 9.66
N ASN A 179 19.78 -5.17 9.96
CA ASN A 179 18.85 -6.15 9.41
C ASN A 179 18.64 -5.99 7.90
N LEU A 180 18.58 -4.73 7.42
CA LEU A 180 18.50 -4.46 5.99
C LEU A 180 19.72 -4.97 5.23
N ARG A 181 20.93 -4.76 5.79
CA ARG A 181 22.19 -5.28 5.22
C ARG A 181 22.25 -6.80 5.26
N GLU A 182 21.83 -7.43 6.36
CA GLU A 182 21.80 -8.89 6.50
C GLU A 182 20.96 -9.56 5.41
N VAL A 183 19.81 -8.98 5.05
CA VAL A 183 18.92 -9.50 4.02
C VAL A 183 19.23 -8.97 2.62
N ASN A 184 20.32 -8.22 2.45
CA ASN A 184 20.69 -7.58 1.19
C ASN A 184 19.61 -6.67 0.62
N PHE A 185 19.04 -5.81 1.47
CA PHE A 185 18.07 -4.75 1.15
C PHE A 185 16.80 -5.24 0.42
N PHE A 186 16.18 -4.35 -0.37
CA PHE A 186 15.05 -4.71 -1.23
C PHE A 186 15.47 -5.68 -2.33
N GLU A 187 14.53 -6.47 -2.80
CA GLU A 187 14.80 -7.39 -3.92
C GLU A 187 14.95 -6.59 -5.22
N PRO A 188 16.09 -6.71 -5.91
CA PRO A 188 16.35 -5.96 -7.14
C PRO A 188 15.32 -6.25 -8.23
N GLY A 189 14.90 -5.20 -8.95
CA GLY A 189 13.92 -5.30 -10.03
C GLY A 189 12.51 -5.65 -9.55
N CYS A 190 12.21 -5.54 -8.26
CA CYS A 190 10.86 -5.70 -7.74
C CYS A 190 10.02 -4.49 -8.12
N ILE A 191 8.99 -4.70 -8.97
CA ILE A 191 8.16 -3.63 -9.52
C ILE A 191 6.94 -3.27 -8.66
N GLY A 192 6.84 -3.84 -7.46
CA GLY A 192 5.79 -3.59 -6.48
C GLY A 192 5.64 -4.75 -5.50
N ALA A 193 5.04 -4.49 -4.36
CA ALA A 193 5.08 -5.33 -3.17
C ALA A 193 6.52 -5.54 -2.63
N GLU A 194 7.42 -4.61 -2.94
CA GLU A 194 8.82 -4.62 -2.51
C GLU A 194 8.95 -4.58 -0.99
N ASP A 195 8.08 -3.84 -0.34
CA ASP A 195 7.94 -3.74 1.12
C ASP A 195 7.52 -5.08 1.74
N VAL A 196 6.57 -5.79 1.12
CA VAL A 196 6.13 -7.12 1.57
C VAL A 196 7.23 -8.16 1.43
N VAL A 197 7.97 -8.13 0.32
CA VAL A 197 9.11 -9.03 0.08
C VAL A 197 10.23 -8.75 1.08
N LEU A 198 10.54 -7.48 1.33
CA LEU A 198 11.55 -7.07 2.31
C LEU A 198 11.20 -7.59 3.71
N ASP A 199 9.97 -7.35 4.15
CA ASP A 199 9.49 -7.79 5.47
C ASP A 199 9.53 -9.32 5.59
N ALA A 200 9.19 -10.06 4.54
CA ALA A 200 9.32 -11.52 4.52
C ALA A 200 10.77 -11.98 4.64
N LYS A 201 11.72 -11.30 3.99
CA LYS A 201 13.17 -11.57 4.11
C LYS A 201 13.66 -11.34 5.55
N ILE A 202 13.26 -10.21 6.16
CA ILE A 202 13.61 -9.85 7.54
C ILE A 202 13.07 -10.88 8.54
N GLN A 203 11.82 -11.32 8.37
CA GLN A 203 11.25 -12.36 9.24
C GLN A 203 11.93 -13.72 9.08
N ARG A 204 12.33 -14.09 7.88
CA ARG A 204 13.13 -15.31 7.64
C ARG A 204 14.50 -15.27 8.30
N ALA A 205 15.13 -14.11 8.38
CA ALA A 205 16.36 -13.89 9.13
C ALA A 205 16.16 -13.99 10.65
N GLY A 206 14.91 -14.17 11.12
CA GLY A 206 14.57 -14.36 12.53
C GLY A 206 14.17 -13.07 13.26
N HIS A 207 14.10 -11.95 12.58
CA HIS A 207 13.74 -10.66 13.17
C HIS A 207 12.22 -10.47 13.23
N LYS A 208 11.76 -9.77 14.27
CA LYS A 208 10.33 -9.51 14.48
C LYS A 208 9.93 -8.15 13.91
N ILE A 209 8.76 -8.13 13.32
CA ILE A 209 8.15 -6.92 12.76
C ILE A 209 6.90 -6.57 13.55
N PHE A 210 6.75 -5.30 13.88
CA PHE A 210 5.66 -4.77 14.69
C PHE A 210 4.99 -3.58 14.02
N ILE A 211 3.76 -3.29 14.45
CA ILE A 211 3.06 -2.04 14.15
C ILE A 211 2.73 -1.31 15.46
N ASP A 212 2.98 0.00 15.48
CA ASP A 212 2.44 0.91 16.48
C ASP A 212 1.12 1.51 15.95
N PRO A 213 -0.04 1.10 16.47
CA PRO A 213 -1.33 1.61 15.99
C PRO A 213 -1.53 3.12 16.18
N ASN A 214 -0.72 3.75 17.03
CA ASN A 214 -0.82 5.18 17.34
C ASN A 214 0.08 6.05 16.46
N ASN A 215 1.00 5.44 15.70
CA ASN A 215 1.84 6.17 14.76
C ASN A 215 1.18 6.25 13.39
N ILE A 216 0.16 7.09 13.28
CA ILE A 216 -0.64 7.26 12.08
C ILE A 216 0.07 8.22 11.12
N MET A 217 0.25 7.80 9.86
CA MET A 217 0.76 8.64 8.77
C MET A 217 -0.40 9.06 7.86
N PRO A 218 -0.73 10.35 7.79
CA PRO A 218 -1.60 10.84 6.73
C PRO A 218 -0.91 10.70 5.37
N HIS A 219 -1.57 10.01 4.44
CA HIS A 219 -1.04 9.71 3.11
C HIS A 219 -2.12 9.94 2.05
N ARG A 220 -1.90 10.84 1.12
CA ARG A 220 -2.85 11.26 0.10
C ARG A 220 -3.34 10.06 -0.72
N ARG A 221 -4.67 9.95 -0.84
CA ARG A 221 -5.27 8.91 -1.69
C ARG A 221 -5.37 9.39 -3.13
N ARG A 222 -5.19 8.46 -4.06
CA ARG A 222 -5.36 8.76 -5.48
C ARG A 222 -6.77 9.28 -5.76
N ARG A 223 -6.87 10.30 -6.62
CA ARG A 223 -8.18 10.84 -7.04
C ARG A 223 -9.07 9.72 -7.61
N PRO A 224 -10.39 9.69 -7.31
CA PRO A 224 -11.31 8.78 -7.95
C PRO A 224 -11.49 9.24 -9.42
N PHE A 225 -11.77 8.43 -10.34
CA PHE A 225 -11.96 7.00 -10.50
C PHE A 225 -10.80 6.36 -11.27
N LYS A 226 -10.31 7.04 -12.35
CA LYS A 226 -9.26 6.49 -13.23
C LYS A 226 -7.94 6.25 -12.51
N PRO A 227 -7.36 7.23 -11.77
CA PRO A 227 -6.12 7.02 -11.01
C PRO A 227 -6.26 5.91 -9.96
N TYR A 228 -7.39 5.89 -9.23
CA TYR A 228 -7.67 4.85 -8.26
C TYR A 228 -7.71 3.44 -8.89
N MET A 229 -8.46 3.28 -9.97
CA MET A 229 -8.54 2.00 -10.69
C MET A 229 -7.18 1.60 -11.29
N LYS A 230 -6.39 2.56 -11.80
CA LYS A 230 -5.03 2.30 -12.28
C LYS A 230 -4.16 1.76 -11.16
N GLN A 231 -4.20 2.38 -9.98
CA GLN A 231 -3.47 1.92 -8.80
C GLN A 231 -3.88 0.48 -8.40
N MET A 232 -5.18 0.21 -8.33
CA MET A 232 -5.68 -1.14 -7.99
C MET A 232 -5.27 -2.19 -9.01
N ARG A 233 -5.30 -1.84 -10.29
CA ARG A 233 -4.84 -2.75 -11.36
C ARG A 233 -3.35 -3.04 -11.23
N ASN A 234 -2.54 -2.03 -10.94
CA ASN A 234 -1.12 -2.21 -10.72
C ASN A 234 -0.86 -3.09 -9.49
N TYR A 235 -1.58 -2.87 -8.39
CA TYR A 235 -1.46 -3.72 -7.21
C TYR A 235 -1.78 -5.19 -7.50
N GLY A 236 -2.85 -5.46 -8.27
CA GLY A 236 -3.17 -6.84 -8.68
C GLY A 236 -2.10 -7.47 -9.55
N TYR A 237 -1.57 -6.71 -10.52
CA TYR A 237 -0.50 -7.17 -11.40
C TYR A 237 0.79 -7.45 -10.63
N THR A 238 1.30 -6.45 -9.90
CA THR A 238 2.58 -6.56 -9.19
C THR A 238 2.55 -7.60 -8.08
N ARG A 239 1.43 -7.70 -7.35
CA ARG A 239 1.24 -8.74 -6.33
C ARG A 239 1.31 -10.15 -6.93
N MET A 240 0.69 -10.39 -8.08
CA MET A 240 0.75 -11.71 -8.72
C MET A 240 2.13 -12.04 -9.28
N VAL A 241 2.84 -11.05 -9.83
CA VAL A 241 4.25 -11.22 -10.26
C VAL A 241 5.11 -11.56 -9.04
N ALA A 242 4.96 -10.82 -7.94
CA ALA A 242 5.68 -11.08 -6.69
C ALA A 242 5.34 -12.46 -6.11
N ASN A 243 4.07 -12.84 -6.01
CA ASN A 243 3.64 -14.15 -5.52
C ASN A 243 4.21 -15.32 -6.33
N LYS A 244 4.41 -15.14 -7.64
CA LYS A 244 5.04 -16.14 -8.49
C LYS A 244 6.53 -16.29 -8.22
N ARG A 245 7.22 -15.18 -7.96
CA ARG A 245 8.67 -15.14 -7.70
C ARG A 245 8.99 -15.51 -6.25
N TRP A 246 8.13 -15.10 -5.30
CA TRP A 246 8.24 -15.37 -3.86
C TRP A 246 6.94 -16.03 -3.34
N PRO A 247 6.76 -17.34 -3.51
CA PRO A 247 5.53 -18.03 -3.14
C PRO A 247 5.14 -17.89 -1.67
N GLU A 248 6.09 -17.62 -0.80
CA GLU A 248 5.89 -17.45 0.64
C GLU A 248 5.06 -16.24 1.05
N ILE A 249 5.04 -15.19 0.22
CA ILE A 249 4.19 -14.01 0.46
C ILE A 249 2.78 -14.18 -0.12
N SER A 250 2.51 -15.34 -0.73
CA SER A 250 1.26 -15.58 -1.43
C SER A 250 0.13 -15.90 -0.46
N GLU A 251 -0.98 -15.17 -0.61
CA GLU A 251 -2.23 -15.47 0.06
C GLU A 251 -3.30 -15.89 -0.97
N LYS A 252 -4.16 -16.84 -0.58
CA LYS A 252 -5.25 -17.32 -1.44
C LYS A 252 -6.19 -16.20 -1.87
N SER A 253 -6.42 -15.21 -1.02
CA SER A 253 -7.22 -14.02 -1.29
C SER A 253 -6.74 -13.26 -2.52
N HIS A 254 -5.41 -13.12 -2.71
CA HIS A 254 -4.85 -12.44 -3.88
C HIS A 254 -5.17 -13.14 -5.20
N THR A 255 -5.22 -14.47 -5.18
CA THR A 255 -5.56 -15.28 -6.36
C THR A 255 -7.06 -15.27 -6.63
N VAL A 256 -7.86 -15.46 -5.58
CA VAL A 256 -9.33 -15.54 -5.69
C VAL A 256 -9.94 -14.29 -6.30
N ILE A 257 -9.42 -13.09 -5.94
CA ILE A 257 -9.91 -11.84 -6.48
C ILE A 257 -9.70 -11.71 -8.01
N GLY A 258 -8.77 -12.47 -8.59
CA GLY A 258 -8.56 -12.55 -10.04
C GLY A 258 -9.77 -13.10 -10.80
N PHE A 259 -10.61 -13.88 -10.16
CA PHE A 259 -11.86 -14.41 -10.75
C PHE A 259 -13.01 -13.41 -10.71
N PHE A 260 -12.91 -12.33 -9.93
CA PHE A 260 -14.00 -11.37 -9.76
C PHE A 260 -14.52 -10.77 -11.09
N PRO A 261 -13.67 -10.29 -12.05
CA PRO A 261 -14.17 -9.84 -13.34
C PRO A 261 -14.94 -10.90 -14.12
N TRP A 262 -14.50 -12.16 -14.06
CA TRP A 262 -15.16 -13.28 -14.75
C TRP A 262 -16.50 -13.63 -14.11
N LEU A 263 -16.60 -13.55 -12.78
CA LEU A 263 -17.88 -13.73 -12.07
C LEU A 263 -18.90 -12.67 -12.47
N ILE A 264 -18.47 -11.41 -12.63
CA ILE A 264 -19.37 -10.33 -13.09
C ILE A 264 -19.82 -10.57 -14.53
N VAL A 265 -18.89 -10.92 -15.42
CA VAL A 265 -19.24 -11.26 -16.83
C VAL A 265 -20.18 -12.44 -16.88
N GLY A 266 -19.91 -13.51 -16.13
CA GLY A 266 -20.78 -14.70 -16.05
C GLY A 266 -22.17 -14.37 -15.51
N ALA A 267 -22.26 -13.53 -14.49
CA ALA A 267 -23.53 -13.06 -13.93
C ALA A 267 -24.35 -12.27 -14.97
N LEU A 268 -23.72 -11.35 -15.70
CA LEU A 268 -24.37 -10.59 -16.75
C LEU A 268 -24.85 -11.49 -17.89
N LEU A 269 -24.02 -12.43 -18.34
CA LEU A 269 -24.40 -13.39 -19.37
C LEU A 269 -25.55 -14.31 -18.91
N SER A 270 -25.57 -14.72 -17.64
CA SER A 270 -26.67 -15.49 -17.04
C SER A 270 -27.98 -14.70 -17.10
N VAL A 271 -27.99 -13.44 -16.66
CA VAL A 271 -29.17 -12.58 -16.68
C VAL A 271 -29.65 -12.35 -18.12
N LEU A 272 -28.75 -11.96 -19.02
CA LEU A 272 -29.10 -11.73 -20.44
C LEU A 272 -29.62 -13.00 -21.11
N GLY A 273 -29.02 -14.16 -20.84
CA GLY A 273 -29.49 -15.45 -21.34
C GLY A 273 -30.88 -15.80 -20.81
N GLY A 274 -31.14 -15.58 -19.53
CA GLY A 274 -32.47 -15.80 -18.95
C GLY A 274 -33.53 -14.91 -19.58
N LEU A 275 -33.25 -13.61 -19.76
CA LEU A 275 -34.17 -12.68 -20.41
C LEU A 275 -34.44 -13.08 -21.87
N TYR A 276 -33.39 -13.43 -22.63
CA TYR A 276 -33.53 -13.90 -24.02
C TYR A 276 -34.42 -15.15 -24.14
N LEU A 277 -34.19 -16.15 -23.31
CA LEU A 277 -34.97 -17.39 -23.31
C LEU A 277 -36.44 -17.12 -22.94
N ASN A 278 -36.74 -16.18 -22.07
CA ASN A 278 -38.10 -15.78 -21.73
C ASN A 278 -38.80 -15.10 -22.90
N GLU A 279 -38.11 -14.19 -23.64
CA GLU A 279 -38.69 -13.49 -24.81
C GLU A 279 -39.15 -14.45 -25.91
N PHE A 280 -38.39 -15.53 -26.16
CA PHE A 280 -38.76 -16.53 -27.17
C PHE A 280 -39.70 -17.61 -26.66
N SER A 281 -40.34 -17.44 -25.49
CA SER A 281 -41.28 -18.41 -24.89
C SER A 281 -40.72 -19.82 -24.76
N ILE A 282 -39.39 -19.96 -24.83
CA ILE A 282 -38.70 -21.24 -24.64
C ILE A 282 -38.79 -21.64 -23.17
N TRP A 283 -38.83 -20.62 -22.29
CA TRP A 283 -38.94 -20.80 -20.86
C TRP A 283 -39.91 -19.77 -20.27
N ASN A 284 -40.88 -20.21 -19.50
CA ASN A 284 -41.80 -19.32 -18.77
C ASN A 284 -41.26 -19.04 -17.38
N GLN A 285 -41.88 -18.08 -16.69
CA GLN A 285 -41.49 -17.70 -15.33
C GLN A 285 -41.61 -18.81 -14.30
N GLU A 286 -42.33 -19.87 -14.59
CA GLU A 286 -42.46 -21.07 -13.75
C GLU A 286 -41.28 -22.03 -13.92
N ASN A 287 -40.41 -21.81 -14.93
CA ASN A 287 -39.25 -22.64 -15.15
C ASN A 287 -38.16 -22.32 -14.10
N ILE A 288 -37.82 -23.32 -13.29
CA ILE A 288 -36.82 -23.19 -12.23
C ILE A 288 -35.49 -22.65 -12.73
N LEU A 289 -35.08 -23.03 -13.95
CA LEU A 289 -33.80 -22.63 -14.51
C LEU A 289 -33.78 -21.13 -14.89
N TYR A 290 -34.88 -20.61 -15.46
CA TYR A 290 -35.06 -19.16 -15.68
C TYR A 290 -34.94 -18.42 -14.37
N TYR A 291 -35.63 -18.88 -13.34
CA TYR A 291 -35.59 -18.27 -12.02
C TYR A 291 -34.17 -18.21 -11.44
N LEU A 292 -33.44 -19.35 -11.54
CA LEU A 292 -32.05 -19.41 -11.06
C LEU A 292 -31.11 -18.47 -11.84
N MET A 293 -31.27 -18.37 -13.16
CA MET A 293 -30.43 -17.52 -14.01
C MET A 293 -30.59 -16.03 -13.72
N ILE A 294 -31.75 -15.58 -13.24
CA ILE A 294 -32.02 -14.18 -12.94
C ILE A 294 -31.76 -13.87 -11.46
N HIS A 295 -32.27 -14.69 -10.55
CA HIS A 295 -32.29 -14.35 -9.13
C HIS A 295 -31.01 -14.71 -8.38
N ILE A 296 -30.25 -15.73 -8.80
CA ILE A 296 -28.97 -16.03 -8.14
C ILE A 296 -27.96 -14.90 -8.32
N PRO A 297 -27.69 -14.39 -9.55
CA PRO A 297 -26.80 -13.23 -9.71
C PRO A 297 -27.26 -12.01 -8.94
N GLY A 298 -28.55 -11.71 -8.93
CA GLY A 298 -29.12 -10.59 -8.16
C GLY A 298 -28.92 -10.74 -6.66
N GLY A 299 -29.22 -11.91 -6.12
CA GLY A 299 -28.98 -12.23 -4.70
C GLY A 299 -27.51 -12.11 -4.29
N LEU A 300 -26.60 -12.64 -5.12
CA LEU A 300 -25.16 -12.52 -4.89
C LEU A 300 -24.69 -11.07 -4.94
N ALA A 301 -25.22 -10.25 -5.86
CA ALA A 301 -24.90 -8.82 -5.92
C ALA A 301 -25.37 -8.06 -4.66
N ILE A 302 -26.58 -8.31 -4.20
CA ILE A 302 -27.11 -7.73 -2.95
C ILE A 302 -26.24 -8.16 -1.77
N PHE A 303 -25.94 -9.44 -1.65
CA PHE A 303 -25.09 -9.97 -0.58
C PHE A 303 -23.72 -9.32 -0.57
N TYR A 304 -23.08 -9.16 -1.74
CA TYR A 304 -21.81 -8.48 -1.90
C TYR A 304 -21.86 -7.02 -1.41
N ILE A 305 -22.90 -6.28 -1.82
CA ILE A 305 -23.11 -4.88 -1.39
C ILE A 305 -23.29 -4.80 0.13
N CYS A 306 -24.09 -5.69 0.71
CA CYS A 306 -24.31 -5.73 2.16
C CYS A 306 -23.02 -6.01 2.92
N LEU A 307 -22.17 -6.95 2.43
CA LEU A 307 -20.85 -7.21 3.03
C LEU A 307 -19.93 -6.00 2.92
N ALA A 308 -19.94 -5.30 1.79
CA ALA A 308 -19.12 -4.10 1.61
C ALA A 308 -19.58 -2.96 2.55
N TRP A 309 -20.87 -2.75 2.72
CA TRP A 309 -21.42 -1.79 3.69
C TRP A 309 -21.08 -2.16 5.13
N LEU A 310 -21.28 -3.42 5.51
CA LEU A 310 -20.93 -3.89 6.85
C LEU A 310 -19.44 -3.68 7.11
N GLY A 311 -18.58 -4.07 6.15
CA GLY A 311 -17.15 -3.85 6.23
C GLY A 311 -16.77 -2.39 6.40
N ALA A 312 -17.40 -1.48 5.65
CA ALA A 312 -17.18 -0.05 5.76
C ALA A 312 -17.66 0.51 7.12
N ALA A 313 -18.80 0.04 7.59
CA ALA A 313 -19.36 0.48 8.88
C ALA A 313 -18.50 0.10 10.08
N ILE A 314 -17.86 -1.08 10.05
CA ILE A 314 -16.98 -1.58 11.13
C ILE A 314 -15.49 -1.35 10.87
N GLY A 315 -15.11 -0.83 9.70
CA GLY A 315 -13.72 -0.55 9.32
C GLY A 315 -13.02 0.44 10.25
N THR A 316 -11.72 0.60 10.08
CA THR A 316 -10.87 1.39 10.99
C THR A 316 -10.57 2.81 10.52
N SER A 317 -11.03 3.21 9.33
CA SER A 317 -10.80 4.57 8.81
C SER A 317 -11.37 5.65 9.74
N PRO A 318 -10.63 6.73 10.02
CA PRO A 318 -11.14 7.88 10.77
C PRO A 318 -12.21 8.64 9.98
N HIS A 319 -12.27 8.49 8.65
CA HIS A 319 -13.19 9.20 7.75
C HIS A 319 -14.57 8.55 7.62
N ARG A 320 -14.92 7.60 8.50
CA ARG A 320 -16.26 7.00 8.49
C ARG A 320 -17.34 8.02 8.85
N SER A 321 -18.24 8.24 7.91
CA SER A 321 -19.45 9.02 8.04
C SER A 321 -20.57 8.28 7.31
N ILE A 322 -21.82 8.70 7.50
CA ILE A 322 -22.97 8.14 6.76
C ILE A 322 -22.70 8.19 5.25
N GLY A 323 -22.19 9.32 4.74
CA GLY A 323 -21.92 9.50 3.32
C GLY A 323 -20.80 8.59 2.82
N THR A 324 -19.62 8.55 3.49
CA THR A 324 -18.48 7.74 3.05
C THR A 324 -18.77 6.24 3.14
N VAL A 325 -19.48 5.80 4.19
CA VAL A 325 -19.92 4.40 4.34
C VAL A 325 -20.92 4.04 3.26
N PHE A 326 -21.86 4.94 2.91
CA PHE A 326 -22.85 4.70 1.85
C PHE A 326 -22.19 4.47 0.49
N PHE A 327 -21.17 5.26 0.13
CA PHE A 327 -20.47 5.13 -1.14
C PHE A 327 -19.31 4.11 -1.13
N ALA A 328 -18.87 3.60 0.02
CA ALA A 328 -17.77 2.64 0.10
C ALA A 328 -17.94 1.38 -0.78
N PRO A 329 -19.14 0.76 -0.92
CA PRO A 329 -19.33 -0.40 -1.81
C PRO A 329 -18.94 -0.14 -3.25
N LEU A 330 -19.14 1.06 -3.77
CA LEU A 330 -18.70 1.45 -5.11
C LEU A 330 -17.16 1.35 -5.22
N PHE A 331 -16.44 1.88 -4.24
CA PHE A 331 -14.97 1.84 -4.25
C PHE A 331 -14.43 0.43 -4.02
N VAL A 332 -15.09 -0.37 -3.19
CA VAL A 332 -14.76 -1.79 -3.02
C VAL A 332 -14.95 -2.55 -4.33
N PHE A 333 -16.06 -2.32 -5.04
CA PHE A 333 -16.33 -2.93 -6.34
C PHE A 333 -15.28 -2.53 -7.38
N LEU A 334 -15.00 -1.23 -7.52
CA LEU A 334 -14.01 -0.72 -8.46
C LEU A 334 -12.61 -1.27 -8.16
N ALA A 335 -12.26 -1.42 -6.89
CA ALA A 335 -11.00 -2.03 -6.47
C ALA A 335 -10.91 -3.50 -6.87
N HIS A 336 -11.90 -4.31 -6.52
CA HIS A 336 -11.91 -5.74 -6.85
C HIS A 336 -11.91 -5.96 -8.36
N TRP A 337 -12.69 -5.16 -9.11
CA TRP A 337 -12.71 -5.19 -10.57
C TRP A 337 -11.33 -4.89 -11.17
N ALA A 338 -10.74 -3.76 -10.79
CA ALA A 338 -9.45 -3.32 -11.34
C ALA A 338 -8.30 -4.24 -10.88
N TYR A 339 -8.27 -4.63 -9.61
CA TYR A 339 -7.29 -5.57 -9.08
C TYR A 339 -7.35 -6.91 -9.81
N GLY A 340 -8.56 -7.46 -9.99
CA GLY A 340 -8.77 -8.69 -10.74
C GLY A 340 -8.29 -8.60 -12.20
N GLN A 341 -8.48 -7.46 -12.86
CA GLN A 341 -7.90 -7.22 -14.20
C GLN A 341 -6.36 -7.26 -14.17
N GLY A 342 -5.75 -6.70 -13.12
CA GLY A 342 -4.29 -6.74 -12.93
C GLY A 342 -3.78 -8.17 -12.76
N VAL A 343 -4.44 -8.96 -11.91
CA VAL A 343 -4.15 -10.39 -11.72
C VAL A 343 -4.24 -11.16 -13.03
N ASN A 344 -5.32 -10.97 -13.81
CA ASN A 344 -5.51 -11.64 -15.10
C ASN A 344 -4.42 -11.26 -16.11
N LYS A 345 -4.01 -9.98 -16.14
CA LYS A 345 -2.89 -9.51 -16.97
C LYS A 345 -1.60 -10.24 -16.58
N ALA A 346 -1.30 -10.32 -15.28
CA ALA A 346 -0.12 -11.02 -14.79
C ALA A 346 -0.13 -12.51 -15.16
N TRP A 347 -1.26 -13.21 -14.98
CA TRP A 347 -1.39 -14.62 -15.38
C TRP A 347 -1.13 -14.84 -16.87
N ALA A 348 -1.69 -13.98 -17.72
CA ALA A 348 -1.48 -14.05 -19.17
C ALA A 348 0.00 -13.86 -19.51
N GLU A 349 0.67 -12.91 -18.88
CA GLU A 349 2.09 -12.63 -19.11
C GLU A 349 2.99 -13.75 -18.57
N ILE A 350 2.74 -14.24 -17.36
CA ILE A 350 3.46 -15.37 -16.76
C ILE A 350 3.40 -16.61 -17.68
N ARG A 351 2.22 -16.90 -18.24
CA ARG A 351 2.05 -18.01 -19.21
C ARG A 351 2.85 -17.77 -20.48
N ARG A 352 2.76 -16.55 -21.05
CA ARG A 352 3.45 -16.18 -22.30
C ARG A 352 4.96 -16.19 -22.17
N THR A 353 5.52 -15.78 -21.03
CA THR A 353 6.97 -15.61 -20.80
C THR A 353 7.62 -16.80 -20.12
N GLY A 354 6.87 -17.89 -19.85
CA GLY A 354 7.40 -19.04 -19.13
C GLY A 354 7.82 -18.72 -17.69
N GLY A 355 7.19 -17.70 -17.07
CA GLY A 355 7.45 -17.30 -15.67
C GLY A 355 8.30 -16.03 -15.50
N LYS A 356 8.76 -15.41 -16.58
CA LYS A 356 9.60 -14.18 -16.57
C LYS A 356 8.80 -12.88 -16.56
N ALA A 357 7.55 -12.91 -16.11
CA ALA A 357 6.72 -11.72 -16.04
C ALA A 357 7.36 -10.65 -15.13
N GLY A 358 7.30 -9.40 -15.57
CA GLY A 358 7.86 -8.27 -14.83
C GLY A 358 9.37 -8.06 -14.95
N GLU A 359 10.13 -8.94 -15.62
CA GLU A 359 11.54 -8.69 -15.90
C GLU A 359 11.69 -7.52 -16.89
N GLY A 360 12.36 -6.44 -16.46
CA GLY A 360 12.54 -5.22 -17.26
C GLY A 360 11.31 -4.30 -17.35
N ALA A 361 10.21 -4.62 -16.68
CA ALA A 361 9.05 -3.74 -16.61
C ALA A 361 9.35 -2.55 -15.70
N GLN A 362 9.40 -1.35 -16.28
CA GLN A 362 9.36 -0.10 -15.52
C GLN A 362 7.89 0.21 -15.21
N ILE A 363 7.57 0.48 -13.96
CA ILE A 363 6.26 1.05 -13.62
C ILE A 363 6.30 2.50 -14.13
N ASP A 364 5.45 2.79 -15.11
CA ASP A 364 5.29 4.16 -15.59
C ASP A 364 4.50 4.97 -14.55
N ASP A 365 5.21 5.47 -13.54
CA ASP A 365 4.66 6.33 -12.49
C ASP A 365 4.40 7.77 -12.94
N ARG A 366 4.70 8.09 -14.23
CA ARG A 366 4.46 9.42 -14.82
C ARG A 366 2.99 9.88 -14.84
N VAL A 367 2.10 9.18 -14.13
CA VAL A 367 0.68 9.53 -14.00
C VAL A 367 0.34 9.84 -12.54
N ARG A 368 1.25 10.54 -11.83
CA ARG A 368 0.87 11.19 -10.57
C ARG A 368 0.12 12.51 -10.83
N THR A 369 0.32 13.11 -11.99
CA THR A 369 -0.30 14.38 -12.38
C THR A 369 -1.30 14.19 -13.52
N ALA A 370 -2.56 14.10 -13.22
CA ALA A 370 -3.71 14.64 -13.97
C ALA A 370 -4.99 14.50 -13.15
#